data_1791131fbe5a1ec99be0d34d966682bf
#
_entry.id   1791131fbe5a1ec99be0d34d966682bf
#
_cell.length_a   1.000
_cell.length_b   1.000
_cell.length_c   1.000
_cell.angle_alpha   90.00
_cell.angle_beta   90.00
_cell.angle_gamma   90.00
#
_symmetry.space_group_name_H-M   'P 1'
#
loop_
_entity.id
_entity.type
_entity.pdbx_description
1 polymer ?
#
loop_
_entity_poly.entity_id
_entity_poly.type
_entity_poly.pdbx_seq_one_letter_code
_entity_poly.pdbx_strand_id
1 'polypeptide(L)'
;KPIGLADPVSEQRPYAAIQLRAENNEETAWNLVGFQTNLTFNAQEQVFRGIPGLEQAHFLRFGVMHRNTFINAPATLGKGFELPAHPTLRFAGQITGTEGYTEAIASGLFAALNTYASLAGGAPCVLPPTSTFGALVAYATDEDTKHYQPLHVNYGLVPPLEQRIRGKRERYQAYSERAIAAVKDFVAENSELGFLAAYELPVIEQGDREQRGQRLGPSATLRSAQDDKGALCSAQDDRGL
;
A
#
# COMPACT_ATOMS: atom_id res chain seq x y z
N LYS A 1 -8.95 12.79 -0.67
CA LYS A 1 -9.82 13.71 -1.45
C LYS A 1 -11.27 13.44 -1.06
N PRO A 2 -12.10 14.45 -0.76
CA PRO A 2 -13.50 14.28 -0.37
C PRO A 2 -14.39 13.99 -1.61
N ILE A 3 -14.14 12.87 -2.28
CA ILE A 3 -14.90 12.44 -3.45
C ILE A 3 -16.26 11.91 -2.98
N GLY A 4 -17.35 12.45 -3.54
CA GLY A 4 -18.72 12.04 -3.19
C GLY A 4 -19.24 12.63 -1.87
N LEU A 5 -18.46 13.48 -1.19
CA LEU A 5 -18.92 14.20 -0.02
C LEU A 5 -19.45 15.58 -0.43
N ALA A 6 -20.57 15.97 0.18
CA ALA A 6 -21.11 17.32 0.12
C ALA A 6 -21.32 17.84 1.54
N ASP A 7 -21.10 19.12 1.74
CA ASP A 7 -21.45 19.81 2.98
C ASP A 7 -22.99 19.77 3.13
N PRO A 8 -23.52 19.24 4.23
CA PRO A 8 -24.96 19.08 4.41
C PRO A 8 -25.73 20.42 4.49
N VAL A 9 -25.04 21.54 4.71
CA VAL A 9 -25.65 22.85 4.82
C VAL A 9 -25.57 23.63 3.51
N SER A 10 -24.38 23.66 2.90
CA SER A 10 -24.16 24.43 1.66
C SER A 10 -24.36 23.59 0.39
N GLU A 11 -24.51 22.29 0.50
CA GLU A 11 -24.56 21.31 -0.58
C GLU A 11 -23.32 21.34 -1.50
N GLN A 12 -22.32 22.13 -1.15
CA GLN A 12 -21.08 22.26 -1.91
C GLN A 12 -20.08 21.18 -1.51
N ARG A 13 -19.19 20.86 -2.43
CA ARG A 13 -18.08 19.97 -2.15
C ARG A 13 -17.09 20.64 -1.20
N PRO A 14 -16.75 20.05 -0.04
CA PRO A 14 -15.80 20.62 0.88
C PRO A 14 -14.40 20.65 0.26
N TYR A 15 -13.59 21.65 0.63
CA TYR A 15 -12.18 21.73 0.25
C TYR A 15 -11.38 20.54 0.80
N ALA A 16 -11.63 20.20 2.04
CA ALA A 16 -11.04 19.06 2.74
C ALA A 16 -12.09 18.42 3.65
N ALA A 17 -11.91 17.17 3.99
CA ALA A 17 -12.70 16.44 4.97
C ALA A 17 -11.78 15.70 5.93
N ILE A 18 -12.09 15.76 7.22
CA ILE A 18 -11.42 15.02 8.27
C ILE A 18 -12.34 13.89 8.69
N GLN A 19 -11.82 12.68 8.66
CA GLN A 19 -12.52 11.52 9.18
C GLN A 19 -12.22 11.38 10.67
N LEU A 20 -13.28 11.40 11.48
CA LEU A 20 -13.22 11.02 12.87
C LEU A 20 -13.72 9.58 13.01
N ARG A 21 -12.99 8.76 13.75
CA ARG A 21 -13.38 7.40 14.07
C ARG A 21 -13.40 7.23 15.59
N ALA A 22 -14.53 6.80 16.12
CA ALA A 22 -14.66 6.51 17.55
C ALA A 22 -13.66 5.41 17.97
N GLU A 23 -13.00 5.59 19.09
CA GLU A 23 -12.04 4.62 19.66
C GLU A 23 -12.73 3.63 20.61
N ASN A 24 -13.96 3.92 21.04
CA ASN A 24 -14.76 3.05 21.90
C ASN A 24 -16.26 3.18 21.56
N ASN A 25 -17.04 2.25 22.08
CA ASN A 25 -18.49 2.22 21.83
C ASN A 25 -19.24 3.37 22.52
N GLU A 26 -18.68 3.94 23.56
CA GLU A 26 -19.24 5.08 24.31
C GLU A 26 -18.93 6.42 23.64
N GLU A 27 -18.18 6.42 22.54
CA GLU A 27 -17.80 7.60 21.76
C GLU A 27 -17.15 8.74 22.59
N THR A 28 -16.42 8.35 23.65
CA THR A 28 -15.76 9.30 24.55
C THR A 28 -14.40 9.78 24.05
N ALA A 29 -13.82 9.09 23.04
CA ALA A 29 -12.58 9.43 22.40
C ALA A 29 -12.64 9.14 20.88
N TRP A 30 -12.00 10.00 20.10
CA TRP A 30 -12.03 9.96 18.64
C TRP A 30 -10.63 10.01 18.05
N ASN A 31 -10.41 9.23 17.00
CA ASN A 31 -9.19 9.23 16.24
C ASN A 31 -9.31 10.13 15.01
N LEU A 32 -8.38 11.05 14.85
CA LEU A 32 -8.19 11.82 13.62
C LEU A 32 -7.47 10.93 12.60
N VAL A 33 -8.22 10.35 11.68
CA VAL A 33 -7.66 9.37 10.73
C VAL A 33 -6.67 10.03 9.77
N GLY A 34 -5.46 9.46 9.69
CA GLY A 34 -4.43 9.94 8.77
C GLY A 34 -3.61 11.13 9.27
N PHE A 35 -3.68 11.45 10.56
CA PHE A 35 -2.94 12.56 11.18
C PHE A 35 -1.56 12.17 11.71
N GLN A 36 -0.90 11.17 11.11
CA GLN A 36 0.51 10.91 11.35
C GLN A 36 1.35 12.06 10.76
N THR A 37 2.28 12.57 11.54
CA THR A 37 3.08 13.73 11.15
C THR A 37 4.43 13.76 11.87
N ASN A 38 5.40 14.46 11.27
CA ASN A 38 6.70 14.77 11.87
C ASN A 38 6.70 16.10 12.65
N LEU A 39 5.57 16.79 12.73
CA LEU A 39 5.46 18.01 13.55
C LEU A 39 5.73 17.69 15.03
N THR A 40 6.36 18.59 15.74
CA THR A 40 6.49 18.51 17.21
C THR A 40 5.10 18.55 17.85
N PHE A 41 4.95 17.99 19.05
CA PHE A 41 3.65 17.95 19.74
C PHE A 41 3.03 19.34 19.94
N ASN A 42 3.84 20.34 20.31
CA ASN A 42 3.37 21.72 20.42
C ASN A 42 2.88 22.29 19.07
N ALA A 43 3.59 22.00 17.98
CA ALA A 43 3.18 22.43 16.65
C ALA A 43 1.89 21.71 16.20
N GLN A 44 1.74 20.41 16.53
CA GLN A 44 0.49 19.69 16.26
C GLN A 44 -0.68 20.31 16.99
N GLU A 45 -0.56 20.63 18.27
CA GLU A 45 -1.61 21.27 19.04
C GLU A 45 -2.05 22.59 18.42
N GLN A 46 -1.08 23.45 18.08
CA GLN A 46 -1.37 24.75 17.47
C GLN A 46 -2.06 24.59 16.10
N VAL A 47 -1.55 23.72 15.24
CA VAL A 47 -2.09 23.51 13.90
C VAL A 47 -3.48 22.86 13.96
N PHE A 48 -3.66 21.85 14.80
CA PHE A 48 -4.94 21.12 14.85
C PHE A 48 -6.05 21.94 15.49
N ARG A 49 -5.74 22.81 16.44
CA ARG A 49 -6.72 23.77 17.00
C ARG A 49 -7.13 24.87 16.00
N GLY A 50 -6.37 25.08 14.93
CA GLY A 50 -6.77 25.93 13.82
C GLY A 50 -7.81 25.29 12.87
N ILE A 51 -8.16 24.03 13.07
CA ILE A 51 -9.16 23.32 12.26
C ILE A 51 -10.54 23.61 12.85
N PRO A 52 -11.52 24.07 12.04
CA PRO A 52 -12.88 24.31 12.49
C PRO A 52 -13.48 23.06 13.19
N GLY A 53 -13.99 23.27 14.41
CA GLY A 53 -14.52 22.21 15.26
C GLY A 53 -13.50 21.54 16.20
N LEU A 54 -12.21 21.86 16.09
CA LEU A 54 -11.16 21.34 16.97
C LEU A 54 -10.51 22.40 17.86
N GLU A 55 -11.03 23.60 17.89
CA GLU A 55 -10.48 24.76 18.62
C GLU A 55 -10.33 24.46 20.12
N GLN A 56 -11.29 23.74 20.69
CA GLN A 56 -11.32 23.35 22.10
C GLN A 56 -11.02 21.86 22.32
N ALA A 57 -10.51 21.15 21.30
CA ALA A 57 -10.24 19.73 21.43
C ALA A 57 -9.18 19.44 22.50
N HIS A 58 -9.42 18.41 23.30
CA HIS A 58 -8.44 17.88 24.24
C HIS A 58 -7.71 16.70 23.57
N PHE A 59 -6.43 16.89 23.27
CA PHE A 59 -5.61 15.85 22.63
C PHE A 59 -5.05 14.89 23.68
N LEU A 60 -5.59 13.67 23.71
CA LEU A 60 -5.10 12.61 24.59
C LEU A 60 -3.74 12.07 24.12
N ARG A 61 -3.52 12.06 22.80
CA ARG A 61 -2.29 11.59 22.18
C ARG A 61 -2.06 12.32 20.86
N PHE A 62 -0.82 12.69 20.61
CA PHE A 62 -0.41 13.29 19.34
C PHE A 62 0.01 12.22 18.32
N GLY A 63 -0.12 12.57 17.04
CA GLY A 63 0.30 11.72 15.94
C GLY A 63 1.82 11.61 15.88
N VAL A 64 2.29 10.42 15.53
CA VAL A 64 3.70 10.16 15.22
C VAL A 64 3.78 9.43 13.89
N MET A 65 4.86 9.69 13.15
CA MET A 65 5.12 8.89 11.95
C MET A 65 5.51 7.49 12.38
N HIS A 66 4.71 6.52 11.98
CA HIS A 66 5.07 5.12 12.18
C HIS A 66 6.18 4.75 11.20
N ARG A 67 7.24 4.16 11.73
CA ARG A 67 8.26 3.48 10.94
C ARG A 67 8.17 2.00 11.25
N ASN A 68 7.88 1.21 10.24
CA ASN A 68 7.94 -0.23 10.39
C ASN A 68 9.40 -0.67 10.59
N THR A 69 9.60 -1.65 11.46
CA THR A 69 10.90 -2.31 11.56
C THR A 69 11.17 -3.07 10.28
N PHE A 70 12.34 -2.92 9.71
CA PHE A 70 12.78 -3.64 8.52
C PHE A 70 14.25 -4.04 8.63
N ILE A 71 14.64 -5.06 7.91
CA ILE A 71 16.00 -5.55 7.77
C ILE A 71 16.69 -4.68 6.71
N ASN A 72 17.97 -4.39 6.90
CA ASN A 72 18.81 -3.89 5.80
C ASN A 72 19.03 -5.03 4.79
N ALA A 73 17.99 -5.30 4.01
CA ALA A 73 17.90 -6.48 3.17
C ALA A 73 19.06 -6.58 2.16
N PRO A 74 19.51 -5.51 1.48
CA PRO A 74 20.66 -5.56 0.59
C PRO A 74 21.95 -6.11 1.22
N ALA A 75 22.17 -5.80 2.50
CA ALA A 75 23.37 -6.25 3.23
C ALA A 75 23.18 -7.58 3.97
N THR A 76 21.95 -8.10 4.05
CA THR A 76 21.62 -9.20 4.96
C THR A 76 21.03 -10.40 4.25
N LEU A 77 20.23 -10.18 3.19
CA LEU A 77 19.45 -11.22 2.55
C LEU A 77 19.98 -11.53 1.14
N GLY A 78 19.92 -12.80 0.76
CA GLY A 78 20.16 -13.21 -0.61
C GLY A 78 18.99 -12.93 -1.55
N LYS A 79 19.14 -13.23 -2.83
CA LYS A 79 18.20 -12.91 -3.91
C LYS A 79 16.82 -13.56 -3.78
N GLY A 80 16.69 -14.63 -3.01
CA GLY A 80 15.41 -15.27 -2.67
C GLY A 80 14.92 -14.93 -1.26
N PHE A 81 15.41 -13.84 -0.69
CA PHE A 81 15.15 -13.39 0.68
C PHE A 81 15.60 -14.39 1.77
N GLU A 82 16.50 -15.30 1.43
CA GLU A 82 17.16 -16.19 2.40
C GLU A 82 18.22 -15.42 3.20
N LEU A 83 18.47 -15.89 4.43
CA LEU A 83 19.63 -15.48 5.21
C LEU A 83 20.83 -16.33 4.78
N PRO A 84 21.91 -15.77 4.19
CA PRO A 84 23.01 -16.57 3.67
C PRO A 84 23.68 -17.46 4.74
N ALA A 85 23.75 -17.00 5.98
CA ALA A 85 24.26 -17.81 7.13
C ALA A 85 23.33 -18.97 7.50
N HIS A 86 22.05 -18.90 7.17
CA HIS A 86 21.03 -19.92 7.42
C HIS A 86 20.10 -20.03 6.22
N PRO A 87 20.51 -20.72 5.11
CA PRO A 87 19.78 -20.71 3.84
C PRO A 87 18.36 -21.28 3.87
N THR A 88 18.02 -22.00 4.95
CA THR A 88 16.66 -22.51 5.21
C THR A 88 15.73 -21.46 5.83
N LEU A 89 16.27 -20.34 6.29
CA LEU A 89 15.51 -19.22 6.86
C LEU A 89 15.31 -18.15 5.80
N ARG A 90 14.05 -17.82 5.52
CA ARG A 90 13.66 -16.75 4.62
C ARG A 90 12.76 -15.75 5.30
N PHE A 91 12.80 -14.54 4.80
CA PHE A 91 11.98 -13.43 5.27
C PHE A 91 10.98 -13.01 4.19
N ALA A 92 9.82 -12.50 4.59
CA ALA A 92 8.78 -12.02 3.69
C ALA A 92 8.00 -10.86 4.31
N GLY A 93 7.33 -10.08 3.50
CA GLY A 93 6.51 -8.95 3.93
C GLY A 93 7.33 -7.70 4.26
N GLN A 94 6.71 -6.80 4.99
CA GLN A 94 7.28 -5.48 5.29
C GLN A 94 8.66 -5.53 5.96
N ILE A 95 8.97 -6.61 6.67
CA ILE A 95 10.29 -6.79 7.31
C ILE A 95 11.44 -6.82 6.31
N THR A 96 11.18 -7.22 5.07
CA THR A 96 12.18 -7.19 3.98
C THR A 96 12.27 -5.84 3.29
N GLY A 97 11.46 -4.85 3.71
CA GLY A 97 11.36 -3.54 3.06
C GLY A 97 10.45 -3.52 1.81
N THR A 98 9.76 -4.61 1.51
CA THR A 98 8.70 -4.64 0.49
C THR A 98 7.42 -4.08 1.10
N GLU A 99 7.21 -2.76 1.00
CA GLU A 99 6.12 -2.05 1.64
C GLU A 99 4.84 -2.11 0.80
N GLY A 100 3.70 -2.26 1.47
CA GLY A 100 2.37 -2.37 0.85
C GLY A 100 1.78 -3.77 1.01
N TYR A 101 0.44 -3.86 1.01
CA TYR A 101 -0.26 -5.13 1.21
C TYR A 101 -0.02 -6.11 0.05
N THR A 102 -0.10 -5.62 -1.19
CA THR A 102 0.14 -6.43 -2.38
C THR A 102 1.58 -6.90 -2.44
N GLU A 103 2.52 -6.04 -2.12
CA GLU A 103 3.95 -6.32 -2.07
C GLU A 103 4.28 -7.35 -0.99
N ALA A 104 3.66 -7.21 0.19
CA ALA A 104 3.83 -8.17 1.28
C ALA A 104 3.31 -9.56 0.90
N ILE A 105 2.15 -9.66 0.25
CA ILE A 105 1.60 -10.92 -0.27
C ILE A 105 2.53 -11.51 -1.34
N ALA A 106 2.97 -10.69 -2.30
CA ALA A 106 3.87 -11.13 -3.37
C ALA A 106 5.21 -11.62 -2.82
N SER A 107 5.76 -10.96 -1.80
CA SER A 107 7.00 -11.39 -1.15
C SER A 107 6.85 -12.72 -0.42
N GLY A 108 5.67 -12.98 0.18
CA GLY A 108 5.34 -14.28 0.77
C GLY A 108 5.32 -15.40 -0.25
N LEU A 109 4.64 -15.18 -1.38
CA LEU A 109 4.66 -16.13 -2.49
C LEU A 109 6.07 -16.35 -3.02
N PHE A 110 6.84 -15.28 -3.23
CA PHE A 110 8.22 -15.35 -3.72
C PHE A 110 9.13 -16.14 -2.77
N ALA A 111 9.04 -15.92 -1.46
CA ALA A 111 9.77 -16.69 -0.46
C ALA A 111 9.37 -18.17 -0.48
N ALA A 112 8.08 -18.48 -0.67
CA ALA A 112 7.57 -19.85 -0.77
C ALA A 112 8.11 -20.56 -2.03
N LEU A 113 8.11 -19.90 -3.20
CA LEU A 113 8.69 -20.41 -4.43
C LEU A 113 10.17 -20.75 -4.27
N ASN A 114 10.94 -19.86 -3.67
CA ASN A 114 12.36 -20.07 -3.41
C ASN A 114 12.61 -21.17 -2.36
N THR A 115 11.69 -21.33 -1.41
CA THR A 115 11.76 -22.44 -0.45
C THR A 115 11.52 -23.77 -1.16
N TYR A 116 10.49 -23.85 -2.00
CA TYR A 116 10.19 -25.03 -2.78
C TYR A 116 11.36 -25.41 -3.71
N ALA A 117 11.87 -24.43 -4.47
CA ALA A 117 13.03 -24.65 -5.35
C ALA A 117 14.23 -25.23 -4.57
N SER A 118 14.54 -24.65 -3.40
CA SER A 118 15.63 -25.15 -2.55
C SER A 118 15.40 -26.58 -2.04
N LEU A 119 14.17 -26.93 -1.66
CA LEU A 119 13.82 -28.28 -1.21
C LEU A 119 13.85 -29.31 -2.34
N ALA A 120 13.51 -28.88 -3.57
CA ALA A 120 13.59 -29.69 -4.78
C ALA A 120 15.01 -29.82 -5.35
N GLY A 121 16.00 -29.15 -4.76
CA GLY A 121 17.38 -29.13 -5.25
C GLY A 121 17.56 -28.30 -6.54
N GLY A 122 16.59 -27.41 -6.82
CA GLY A 122 16.60 -26.50 -7.97
C GLY A 122 17.34 -25.18 -7.68
N ALA A 123 17.53 -24.39 -8.74
CA ALA A 123 18.11 -23.05 -8.65
C ALA A 123 17.12 -22.04 -8.02
N PRO A 124 17.61 -20.98 -7.37
CA PRO A 124 16.75 -19.91 -6.87
C PRO A 124 15.93 -19.27 -7.99
N CYS A 125 14.65 -19.03 -7.75
CA CYS A 125 13.79 -18.27 -8.64
C CYS A 125 14.21 -16.79 -8.62
N VAL A 126 14.57 -16.24 -9.77
CA VAL A 126 14.90 -14.81 -9.92
C VAL A 126 13.85 -14.17 -10.79
N LEU A 127 13.05 -13.30 -10.19
CA LEU A 127 11.99 -12.59 -10.92
C LEU A 127 12.56 -11.61 -11.95
N PRO A 128 11.92 -11.47 -13.13
CA PRO A 128 12.40 -10.54 -14.14
C PRO A 128 12.35 -9.08 -13.62
N PRO A 129 13.47 -8.34 -13.67
CA PRO A 129 13.54 -6.97 -13.17
C PRO A 129 12.71 -5.98 -14.01
N THR A 130 12.21 -6.41 -15.15
CA THR A 130 11.27 -5.66 -15.98
C THR A 130 9.84 -5.71 -15.47
N SER A 131 9.53 -6.61 -14.53
CA SER A 131 8.28 -6.58 -13.76
C SER A 131 8.41 -5.65 -12.55
N THR A 132 7.31 -5.07 -12.09
CA THR A 132 7.34 -4.11 -10.97
C THR A 132 7.78 -4.75 -9.66
N PHE A 133 7.29 -5.96 -9.36
CA PHE A 133 7.71 -6.66 -8.16
C PHE A 133 9.13 -7.23 -8.29
N GLY A 134 9.52 -7.72 -9.46
CA GLY A 134 10.89 -8.16 -9.74
C GLY A 134 11.90 -7.02 -9.59
N ALA A 135 11.55 -5.80 -10.04
CA ALA A 135 12.38 -4.61 -9.83
C ALA A 135 12.50 -4.24 -8.33
N LEU A 136 11.41 -4.39 -7.57
CA LEU A 136 11.43 -4.16 -6.12
C LEU A 136 12.31 -5.19 -5.40
N VAL A 137 12.23 -6.47 -5.76
CA VAL A 137 13.10 -7.53 -5.22
C VAL A 137 14.56 -7.25 -5.57
N ALA A 138 14.83 -6.90 -6.83
CA ALA A 138 16.17 -6.54 -7.27
C ALA A 138 16.75 -5.39 -6.44
N TYR A 139 15.99 -4.32 -6.24
CA TYR A 139 16.39 -3.20 -5.36
C TYR A 139 16.64 -3.65 -3.92
N ALA A 140 15.77 -4.50 -3.38
CA ALA A 140 15.87 -4.97 -1.99
C ALA A 140 16.99 -5.98 -1.75
N THR A 141 17.59 -6.56 -2.80
CA THR A 141 18.65 -7.56 -2.71
C THR A 141 19.94 -7.17 -3.44
N ASP A 142 20.04 -5.91 -3.90
CA ASP A 142 21.23 -5.39 -4.55
C ASP A 142 22.20 -4.83 -3.51
N GLU A 143 23.35 -5.46 -3.35
CA GLU A 143 24.40 -5.10 -2.39
C GLU A 143 24.93 -3.66 -2.60
N ASP A 144 24.78 -3.13 -3.81
CA ASP A 144 25.17 -1.75 -4.14
C ASP A 144 24.12 -0.71 -3.69
N THR A 145 22.96 -1.13 -3.23
CA THR A 145 21.91 -0.22 -2.73
C THR A 145 22.34 0.47 -1.46
N LYS A 146 22.73 1.75 -1.58
CA LYS A 146 23.11 2.60 -0.44
C LYS A 146 21.85 3.22 0.19
N HIS A 147 21.88 3.34 1.53
CA HIS A 147 20.78 3.98 2.29
C HIS A 147 19.42 3.33 2.03
N TYR A 148 19.39 1.99 2.04
CA TYR A 148 18.18 1.22 1.81
C TYR A 148 17.00 1.73 2.63
N GLN A 149 15.87 1.94 1.95
CA GLN A 149 14.60 2.32 2.55
C GLN A 149 13.48 1.44 1.99
N PRO A 150 12.49 1.06 2.82
CA PRO A 150 11.32 0.37 2.33
C PRO A 150 10.61 1.14 1.22
N LEU A 151 10.22 0.44 0.17
CA LEU A 151 9.54 1.01 -0.98
C LEU A 151 8.33 0.16 -1.41
N HIS A 152 7.36 0.84 -2.00
CA HIS A 152 6.31 0.22 -2.81
C HIS A 152 6.81 -0.04 -4.23
N VAL A 153 6.12 -0.94 -4.94
CA VAL A 153 6.31 -1.07 -6.39
C VAL A 153 6.09 0.27 -7.09
N ASN A 154 7.02 0.67 -7.91
CA ASN A 154 6.91 1.91 -8.70
C ASN A 154 7.73 1.80 -9.98
N TYR A 155 7.34 2.59 -11.00
CA TYR A 155 8.03 2.57 -12.29
C TYR A 155 9.43 3.21 -12.26
N GLY A 156 9.81 3.87 -11.18
CA GLY A 156 11.16 4.40 -11.00
C GLY A 156 12.22 3.33 -10.77
N LEU A 157 11.80 2.15 -10.26
CA LEU A 157 12.68 1.00 -10.07
C LEU A 157 12.81 0.14 -11.34
N VAL A 158 11.80 0.18 -12.22
CA VAL A 158 11.76 -0.66 -13.42
C VAL A 158 12.72 -0.09 -14.48
N PRO A 159 13.57 -0.92 -15.11
CA PRO A 159 14.45 -0.47 -16.18
C PRO A 159 13.69 0.30 -17.27
N PRO A 160 14.26 1.37 -17.82
CA PRO A 160 13.59 2.18 -18.83
C PRO A 160 13.19 1.35 -20.06
N LEU A 161 12.21 1.85 -20.81
CA LEU A 161 11.88 1.30 -22.12
C LEU A 161 12.99 1.67 -23.11
N GLU A 162 13.27 0.77 -24.07
CA GLU A 162 14.26 1.02 -25.13
C GLU A 162 13.92 2.27 -25.96
N GLN A 163 12.63 2.49 -26.17
CA GLN A 163 12.12 3.64 -26.91
C GLN A 163 11.43 4.64 -25.98
N ARG A 164 11.70 5.95 -26.24
CA ARG A 164 11.05 7.03 -25.50
C ARG A 164 9.61 7.23 -25.95
N ILE A 165 8.67 6.88 -25.10
CA ILE A 165 7.23 7.10 -25.33
C ILE A 165 6.79 8.37 -24.57
N ARG A 166 6.27 9.38 -25.31
CA ARG A 166 5.88 10.68 -24.74
C ARG A 166 4.56 10.62 -23.97
N GLY A 167 3.57 9.88 -24.49
CA GLY A 167 2.27 9.72 -23.87
C GLY A 167 2.37 8.95 -22.54
N LYS A 168 1.73 9.47 -21.48
CA LYS A 168 1.79 8.83 -20.15
C LYS A 168 1.09 7.47 -20.15
N ARG A 169 -0.09 7.40 -20.81
CA ARG A 169 -0.91 6.19 -20.88
C ARG A 169 -0.21 5.11 -21.71
N GLU A 170 0.28 5.48 -22.88
CA GLU A 170 0.98 4.59 -23.80
C GLU A 170 2.28 4.06 -23.17
N ARG A 171 2.99 4.92 -22.47
CA ARG A 171 4.20 4.52 -21.74
C ARG A 171 3.90 3.51 -20.63
N TYR A 172 2.85 3.72 -19.85
CA TYR A 172 2.46 2.77 -18.79
C TYR A 172 1.93 1.46 -19.35
N GLN A 173 1.25 1.51 -20.49
CA GLN A 173 0.83 0.32 -21.20
C GLN A 173 2.03 -0.49 -21.69
N ALA A 174 3.03 0.14 -22.30
CA ALA A 174 4.24 -0.53 -22.75
C ALA A 174 5.04 -1.18 -21.60
N TYR A 175 5.13 -0.52 -20.43
CA TYR A 175 5.70 -1.14 -19.24
C TYR A 175 4.92 -2.37 -18.80
N SER A 176 3.60 -2.31 -18.80
CA SER A 176 2.72 -3.42 -18.43
C SER A 176 2.85 -4.60 -19.38
N GLU A 177 2.82 -4.35 -20.69
CA GLU A 177 2.97 -5.38 -21.70
C GLU A 177 4.33 -6.10 -21.61
N ARG A 178 5.41 -5.33 -21.47
CA ARG A 178 6.75 -5.88 -21.25
C ARG A 178 6.82 -6.74 -19.99
N ALA A 179 6.25 -6.26 -18.89
CA ALA A 179 6.24 -6.96 -17.61
C ALA A 179 5.46 -8.30 -17.70
N ILE A 180 4.29 -8.28 -18.34
CA ILE A 180 3.46 -9.48 -18.54
C ILE A 180 4.18 -10.51 -19.42
N ALA A 181 4.81 -10.07 -20.51
CA ALA A 181 5.60 -10.95 -21.35
C ALA A 181 6.74 -11.60 -20.57
N ALA A 182 7.54 -10.82 -19.87
CA ALA A 182 8.66 -11.33 -19.06
C ALA A 182 8.21 -12.30 -17.95
N VAL A 183 7.06 -12.07 -17.32
CA VAL A 183 6.51 -13.00 -16.31
C VAL A 183 6.03 -14.30 -16.96
N LYS A 184 5.43 -14.23 -18.17
CA LYS A 184 5.06 -15.45 -18.91
C LYS A 184 6.27 -16.29 -19.28
N ASP A 185 7.33 -15.66 -19.76
CA ASP A 185 8.59 -16.32 -20.07
C ASP A 185 9.20 -16.96 -18.81
N PHE A 186 9.23 -16.23 -17.70
CA PHE A 186 9.69 -16.73 -16.41
C PHE A 186 8.89 -17.97 -15.96
N VAL A 187 7.57 -17.98 -16.09
CA VAL A 187 6.72 -19.13 -15.74
C VAL A 187 7.02 -20.33 -16.65
N ALA A 188 7.23 -20.08 -17.95
CA ALA A 188 7.55 -21.15 -18.91
C ALA A 188 8.94 -21.76 -18.64
N GLU A 189 9.94 -20.93 -18.33
CA GLU A 189 11.30 -21.36 -18.01
C GLU A 189 11.40 -22.12 -16.67
N ASN A 190 10.47 -21.85 -15.74
CA ASN A 190 10.39 -22.51 -14.43
C ASN A 190 9.23 -23.53 -14.34
N SER A 191 8.89 -24.16 -15.44
CA SER A 191 7.78 -25.11 -15.50
C SER A 191 7.98 -26.36 -14.63
N GLU A 192 9.24 -26.71 -14.29
CA GLU A 192 9.55 -27.76 -13.32
C GLU A 192 9.02 -27.45 -11.91
N LEU A 193 8.73 -26.20 -11.59
CA LEU A 193 8.01 -25.81 -10.38
C LEU A 193 6.52 -26.19 -10.43
N GLY A 194 6.12 -27.04 -11.35
CA GLY A 194 4.89 -27.80 -11.54
C GLY A 194 3.57 -27.02 -11.38
N PHE A 195 3.38 -26.31 -10.27
CA PHE A 195 2.18 -25.53 -9.98
C PHE A 195 2.14 -24.19 -10.75
N LEU A 196 3.28 -23.66 -11.20
CA LEU A 196 3.32 -22.44 -12.02
C LEU A 196 2.77 -22.69 -13.42
N ALA A 197 2.99 -23.90 -13.96
CA ALA A 197 2.50 -24.27 -15.28
C ALA A 197 0.98 -24.44 -15.35
N ALA A 198 0.31 -24.66 -14.21
CA ALA A 198 -1.14 -24.79 -14.11
C ALA A 198 -1.89 -23.46 -13.97
N TYR A 199 -1.17 -22.33 -13.84
CA TYR A 199 -1.78 -21.05 -13.62
C TYR A 199 -1.93 -20.26 -14.93
N GLU A 200 -3.13 -20.25 -15.47
CA GLU A 200 -3.49 -19.33 -16.55
C GLU A 200 -3.63 -17.92 -15.97
N LEU A 201 -2.75 -17.00 -16.39
CA LEU A 201 -2.88 -15.60 -16.02
C LEU A 201 -4.24 -15.08 -16.51
N PRO A 202 -5.09 -14.52 -15.64
CA PRO A 202 -6.36 -13.97 -16.06
C PRO A 202 -6.12 -12.88 -17.12
N VAL A 203 -6.75 -13.03 -18.26
CA VAL A 203 -6.78 -11.99 -19.30
C VAL A 203 -7.63 -10.85 -18.74
N ILE A 204 -6.98 -9.77 -18.31
CA ILE A 204 -7.68 -8.55 -17.90
C ILE A 204 -8.11 -7.85 -19.19
N GLU A 205 -9.32 -8.15 -19.65
CA GLU A 205 -9.92 -7.40 -20.75
C GLU A 205 -10.12 -5.93 -20.33
N GLN A 206 -9.74 -5.00 -21.20
CA GLN A 206 -9.78 -3.57 -20.91
C GLN A 206 -11.19 -3.04 -20.57
N GLY A 207 -12.27 -3.78 -20.91
CA GLY A 207 -13.66 -3.46 -20.60
C GLY A 207 -14.05 -3.60 -19.13
N ASP A 208 -13.36 -4.41 -18.34
CA ASP A 208 -13.71 -4.67 -16.93
C ASP A 208 -13.41 -3.49 -15.98
N ARG A 209 -12.54 -2.57 -16.38
CA ARG A 209 -12.23 -1.38 -15.57
C ARG A 209 -13.33 -0.33 -15.59
N GLU A 210 -14.05 -0.18 -16.68
CA GLU A 210 -15.18 0.77 -16.78
C GLU A 210 -16.40 0.26 -16.02
N GLN A 211 -16.66 -1.05 -16.04
CA GLN A 211 -17.80 -1.63 -15.32
C GLN A 211 -17.58 -1.69 -13.80
N ARG A 212 -16.35 -1.84 -13.30
CA ARG A 212 -16.08 -1.77 -11.84
C ARG A 212 -16.22 -0.35 -11.29
N GLY A 213 -15.91 0.68 -12.08
CA GLY A 213 -16.15 2.08 -11.70
C GLY A 213 -17.64 2.44 -11.61
N GLN A 214 -18.50 1.75 -12.38
CA GLN A 214 -19.95 1.97 -12.36
C GLN A 214 -20.70 1.12 -11.30
N ARG A 215 -20.13 -0.02 -10.83
CA ARG A 215 -20.76 -0.86 -9.80
C ARG A 215 -20.58 -0.37 -8.37
N LEU A 216 -19.71 0.59 -8.13
CA LEU A 216 -19.65 1.34 -6.88
C LEU A 216 -20.54 2.57 -6.99
N GLY A 217 -21.82 2.35 -7.19
CA GLY A 217 -22.83 3.39 -7.12
C GLY A 217 -22.92 3.95 -5.69
N PRO A 218 -23.26 5.24 -5.53
CA PRO A 218 -23.18 5.96 -4.26
C PRO A 218 -24.19 5.51 -3.18
N SER A 219 -24.91 4.41 -3.36
CA SER A 219 -26.10 4.13 -2.58
C SER A 219 -25.92 3.26 -1.31
N ALA A 220 -24.77 2.58 -1.13
CA ALA A 220 -24.64 1.66 0.01
C ALA A 220 -23.98 2.28 1.25
N THR A 221 -23.17 3.32 1.10
CA THR A 221 -22.41 3.93 2.22
C THR A 221 -23.09 5.18 2.79
N LEU A 222 -24.04 5.77 2.08
CA LEU A 222 -24.72 7.01 2.51
C LEU A 222 -25.93 6.79 3.42
N ARG A 223 -26.50 5.59 3.47
CA ARG A 223 -27.67 5.33 4.32
C ARG A 223 -27.33 5.22 5.81
N SER A 224 -26.13 4.75 6.17
CA SER A 224 -25.72 4.68 7.59
C SER A 224 -25.30 6.05 8.17
N ALA A 225 -24.87 7.00 7.33
CA ALA A 225 -24.49 8.33 7.79
C ALA A 225 -25.68 9.31 7.91
N GLN A 226 -26.86 8.97 7.36
CA GLN A 226 -28.05 9.81 7.46
C GLN A 226 -28.86 9.57 8.73
N ASP A 227 -28.74 8.39 9.36
CA ASP A 227 -29.44 8.05 10.60
C ASP A 227 -28.73 8.61 11.85
N ASP A 228 -27.46 8.98 11.76
CA ASP A 228 -26.66 9.54 12.88
C ASP A 228 -26.74 11.07 13.03
N LYS A 229 -27.62 11.75 12.29
CA LYS A 229 -27.79 13.22 12.40
C LYS A 229 -28.34 13.72 13.73
N GLY A 230 -28.72 12.82 14.63
CA GLY A 230 -29.21 13.15 15.97
C GLY A 230 -28.14 13.33 17.05
N ALA A 231 -26.96 12.74 16.89
CA ALA A 231 -25.97 12.64 17.96
C ALA A 231 -24.94 13.79 18.00
N LEU A 232 -24.76 14.51 16.89
CA LEU A 232 -23.75 15.58 16.81
C LEU A 232 -24.14 16.91 17.43
N CYS A 233 -25.44 17.13 17.78
CA CYS A 233 -25.94 18.37 18.37
C CYS A 233 -26.19 18.33 19.90
N SER A 234 -26.07 17.16 20.56
CA SER A 234 -26.44 17.04 21.99
C SER A 234 -25.25 17.09 22.97
N ALA A 235 -24.02 17.21 22.49
CA ALA A 235 -22.83 17.22 23.35
C ALA A 235 -22.41 18.64 23.84
N GLN A 236 -23.21 19.70 23.56
CA GLN A 236 -22.85 21.08 23.91
C GLN A 236 -23.64 21.70 25.07
N ASP A 237 -24.65 21.01 25.62
CA ASP A 237 -25.47 21.57 26.72
C ASP A 237 -25.54 20.62 27.93
N ASP A 238 -24.46 20.45 28.65
CA ASP A 238 -24.52 20.10 30.10
C ASP A 238 -23.10 20.14 30.71
N ARG A 239 -22.63 21.34 30.99
CA ARG A 239 -21.68 21.58 32.09
C ARG A 239 -21.81 23.02 32.61
N GLY A 240 -22.91 23.28 33.27
CA GLY A 240 -22.96 24.22 34.35
C GLY A 240 -22.68 23.47 35.66
N LEU A 241 -21.54 23.71 36.22
CA LEU A 241 -21.14 23.80 37.64
C LEU A 241 -19.64 23.73 37.73
#